data_94a7796091e8af2f2b5cf6a88e6d5a43
#
_entry.id   94a7796091e8af2f2b5cf6a88e6d5a43
#
_cell.length_a   1.000
_cell.length_b   1.000
_cell.length_c   1.000
_cell.angle_alpha   90.00
_cell.angle_beta   90.00
_cell.angle_gamma   90.00
#
_symmetry.space_group_name_H-M   'P 1'
#
loop_
_entity.id
_entity.type
_entity.pdbx_description
1 polymer ?
#
loop_
_entity_poly.entity_id
_entity_poly.type
_entity_poly.pdbx_seq_one_letter_code
_entity_poly.pdbx_strand_id
1 'polypeptide(L)'
;MKVGFIGLGIMGRPMCKNLLKAGYEVTAFDPFAKAALDDVVSCGAVRGESNADVAAKSDVVILMVPNSPNVRDAVFGKDGVAEAKKKDLDIIDMSSIAPLQSKDIAEKCEASGMHMMDAPVSGGEPKAIDGTLSIMCGGPKVLFDRYSELLGHLGASVIHCGEVNGAGDTTKLANQVIVAANIAACAEAYELATMAGVDPVKVFDAIKGGLAGSTVMNAKVPMMLDRNFKPGFRIDLHIKDLNNALETGHGVGTPMILTSAVQEMLQWLHNNGCGSDDHSAILKYYERITGVEVKRQ
;
A
#
# COMPACT_ATOMS: atom_id res chain seq x y z
N MET A 1 -11.74 22.53 8.02
CA MET A 1 -10.81 22.12 6.94
C MET A 1 -11.56 21.23 5.97
N LYS A 2 -11.49 21.55 4.68
CA LYS A 2 -12.13 20.80 3.60
C LYS A 2 -11.11 19.88 2.98
N VAL A 3 -11.44 18.58 2.88
CA VAL A 3 -10.54 17.55 2.40
C VAL A 3 -11.02 17.05 1.04
N GLY A 4 -10.16 17.07 0.06
CA GLY A 4 -10.36 16.35 -1.20
C GLY A 4 -9.88 14.91 -1.07
N PHE A 5 -10.63 13.96 -1.57
CA PHE A 5 -10.23 12.55 -1.57
C PHE A 5 -10.36 11.95 -2.96
N ILE A 6 -9.24 11.56 -3.56
CA ILE A 6 -9.16 11.01 -4.91
C ILE A 6 -8.69 9.57 -4.85
N GLY A 7 -9.48 8.66 -5.43
CA GLY A 7 -9.23 7.23 -5.41
C GLY A 7 -9.97 6.51 -4.27
N LEU A 8 -11.02 5.77 -4.61
CA LEU A 8 -11.96 5.12 -3.68
C LEU A 8 -11.92 3.59 -3.83
N GLY A 9 -10.74 3.06 -4.14
CA GLY A 9 -10.51 1.61 -4.15
C GLY A 9 -10.66 0.97 -2.76
N ILE A 10 -10.19 -0.26 -2.63
CA ILE A 10 -10.29 -1.06 -1.40
C ILE A 10 -9.75 -0.36 -0.14
N MET A 11 -8.72 0.47 -0.30
CA MET A 11 -8.13 1.25 0.79
C MET A 11 -8.78 2.63 0.94
N GLY A 12 -8.94 3.37 -0.17
CA GLY A 12 -9.39 4.77 -0.12
C GLY A 12 -10.83 4.93 0.36
N ARG A 13 -11.72 4.01 -0.01
CA ARG A 13 -13.13 4.06 0.41
C ARG A 13 -13.29 4.05 1.94
N PRO A 14 -12.74 3.09 2.71
CA PRO A 14 -12.82 3.12 4.17
C PRO A 14 -12.07 4.31 4.79
N MET A 15 -10.94 4.72 4.24
CA MET A 15 -10.20 5.89 4.71
C MET A 15 -11.05 7.17 4.57
N CYS A 16 -11.69 7.38 3.42
CA CYS A 16 -12.62 8.49 3.20
C CYS A 16 -13.75 8.49 4.25
N LYS A 17 -14.34 7.32 4.54
CA LYS A 17 -15.38 7.18 5.56
C LYS A 17 -14.88 7.53 6.97
N ASN A 18 -13.63 7.22 7.30
CA ASN A 18 -13.06 7.56 8.60
C ASN A 18 -12.91 9.08 8.75
N LEU A 19 -12.52 9.80 7.69
CA LEU A 19 -12.49 11.28 7.71
C LEU A 19 -13.88 11.89 7.88
N LEU A 20 -14.91 11.35 7.20
CA LEU A 20 -16.29 11.77 7.39
C LEU A 20 -16.76 11.55 8.84
N LYS A 21 -16.46 10.38 9.42
CA LYS A 21 -16.76 10.08 10.84
C LYS A 21 -16.05 11.02 11.82
N ALA A 22 -14.85 11.47 11.47
CA ALA A 22 -14.09 12.46 12.24
C ALA A 22 -14.61 13.90 12.08
N GLY A 23 -15.64 14.11 11.23
CA GLY A 23 -16.30 15.42 11.06
C GLY A 23 -15.68 16.32 9.99
N TYR A 24 -14.78 15.81 9.14
CA TYR A 24 -14.25 16.58 8.01
C TYR A 24 -15.30 16.72 6.89
N GLU A 25 -15.33 17.88 6.26
CA GLU A 25 -16.05 18.08 4.99
C GLU A 25 -15.22 17.45 3.87
N VAL A 26 -15.70 16.35 3.28
CA VAL A 26 -14.95 15.61 2.25
C VAL A 26 -15.62 15.78 0.89
N THR A 27 -14.85 16.22 -0.12
CA THR A 27 -15.21 16.12 -1.54
C THR A 27 -14.47 14.95 -2.14
N ALA A 28 -15.18 13.95 -2.65
CA ALA A 28 -14.59 12.68 -3.11
C ALA A 28 -14.81 12.47 -4.61
N PHE A 29 -13.81 11.88 -5.27
CA PHE A 29 -13.89 11.52 -6.69
C PHE A 29 -13.11 10.24 -6.99
N ASP A 30 -13.68 9.41 -7.83
CA ASP A 30 -13.01 8.27 -8.47
C ASP A 30 -13.73 7.98 -9.79
N PRO A 31 -13.06 8.11 -10.94
CA PRO A 31 -13.69 7.88 -12.24
C PRO A 31 -13.99 6.40 -12.53
N PHE A 32 -13.34 5.49 -11.81
CA PHE A 32 -13.42 4.04 -12.07
C PHE A 32 -14.28 3.30 -11.05
N ALA A 33 -14.43 3.85 -9.83
CA ALA A 33 -15.12 3.20 -8.72
C ALA A 33 -16.46 3.85 -8.37
N LYS A 34 -17.38 3.91 -9.36
CA LYS A 34 -18.68 4.58 -9.20
C LYS A 34 -19.46 4.12 -7.97
N ALA A 35 -19.55 2.82 -7.74
CA ALA A 35 -20.26 2.27 -6.57
C ALA A 35 -19.63 2.69 -5.24
N ALA A 36 -18.28 2.78 -5.18
CA ALA A 36 -17.59 3.27 -3.99
C ALA A 36 -17.82 4.78 -3.79
N LEU A 37 -17.87 5.55 -4.87
CA LEU A 37 -18.19 6.97 -4.81
C LEU A 37 -19.65 7.19 -4.34
N ASP A 38 -20.61 6.42 -4.85
CA ASP A 38 -22.01 6.47 -4.40
C ASP A 38 -22.11 6.14 -2.89
N ASP A 39 -21.34 5.15 -2.43
CA ASP A 39 -21.32 4.73 -1.03
C ASP A 39 -20.76 5.82 -0.09
N VAL A 40 -19.63 6.47 -0.43
CA VAL A 40 -19.09 7.55 0.42
C VAL A 40 -19.97 8.79 0.38
N VAL A 41 -20.63 9.08 -0.75
CA VAL A 41 -21.62 10.18 -0.85
C VAL A 41 -22.80 9.88 0.06
N SER A 42 -23.30 8.65 0.12
CA SER A 42 -24.36 8.25 1.06
C SER A 42 -23.95 8.42 2.55
N CYS A 43 -22.65 8.45 2.82
CA CYS A 43 -22.09 8.70 4.15
C CYS A 43 -21.80 10.19 4.42
N GLY A 44 -22.13 11.10 3.49
CA GLY A 44 -22.00 12.54 3.69
C GLY A 44 -20.89 13.22 2.88
N ALA A 45 -20.16 12.50 2.03
CA ALA A 45 -19.21 13.15 1.10
C ALA A 45 -19.92 13.95 0.01
N VAL A 46 -19.31 15.05 -0.41
CA VAL A 46 -19.70 15.79 -1.61
C VAL A 46 -19.11 15.08 -2.84
N ARG A 47 -19.92 14.87 -3.87
CA ARG A 47 -19.43 14.30 -5.12
C ARG A 47 -18.61 15.33 -5.89
N GLY A 48 -17.36 14.99 -6.20
CA GLY A 48 -16.54 15.71 -7.17
C GLY A 48 -16.86 15.28 -8.61
N GLU A 49 -16.66 16.17 -9.55
CA GLU A 49 -16.87 15.93 -10.99
C GLU A 49 -15.57 15.58 -11.72
N SER A 50 -14.42 16.01 -11.14
CA SER A 50 -13.06 15.74 -11.63
C SER A 50 -12.05 15.92 -10.50
N ASN A 51 -10.78 15.56 -10.74
CA ASN A 51 -9.69 15.85 -9.78
C ASN A 51 -9.51 17.35 -9.57
N ALA A 52 -9.65 18.16 -10.63
CA ALA A 52 -9.59 19.61 -10.56
C ALA A 52 -10.76 20.20 -9.73
N ASP A 53 -11.97 19.65 -9.89
CA ASP A 53 -13.12 20.08 -9.10
C ASP A 53 -12.95 19.76 -7.61
N VAL A 54 -12.41 18.56 -7.30
CA VAL A 54 -12.05 18.20 -5.92
C VAL A 54 -11.04 19.19 -5.35
N ALA A 55 -9.97 19.49 -6.09
CA ALA A 55 -8.91 20.41 -5.66
C ALA A 55 -9.45 21.82 -5.43
N ALA A 56 -10.31 22.33 -6.32
CA ALA A 56 -10.91 23.67 -6.20
C ALA A 56 -11.73 23.82 -4.91
N LYS A 57 -12.38 22.75 -4.46
CA LYS A 57 -13.26 22.72 -3.28
C LYS A 57 -12.57 22.38 -1.97
N SER A 58 -11.26 22.06 -1.97
CA SER A 58 -10.56 21.48 -0.83
C SER A 58 -9.36 22.30 -0.38
N ASP A 59 -9.05 22.27 0.91
CA ASP A 59 -7.85 22.90 1.49
C ASP A 59 -6.63 21.98 1.33
N VAL A 60 -6.86 20.67 1.36
CA VAL A 60 -5.86 19.61 1.14
C VAL A 60 -6.48 18.51 0.29
N VAL A 61 -5.68 17.89 -0.58
CA VAL A 61 -6.08 16.74 -1.40
C VAL A 61 -5.33 15.49 -0.98
N ILE A 62 -6.06 14.43 -0.67
CA ILE A 62 -5.51 13.08 -0.42
C ILE A 62 -5.67 12.26 -1.70
N LEU A 63 -4.56 11.64 -2.12
CA LEU A 63 -4.54 10.67 -3.21
C LEU A 63 -4.39 9.26 -2.66
N MET A 64 -5.18 8.31 -3.17
CA MET A 64 -5.05 6.88 -2.85
C MET A 64 -5.32 6.06 -4.10
N VAL A 65 -4.37 6.08 -5.03
CA VAL A 65 -4.46 5.52 -6.37
C VAL A 65 -3.44 4.39 -6.60
N PRO A 66 -3.58 3.57 -7.67
CA PRO A 66 -2.82 2.31 -7.78
C PRO A 66 -1.30 2.42 -7.87
N ASN A 67 -0.76 3.39 -8.62
CA ASN A 67 0.66 3.44 -8.98
C ASN A 67 1.13 4.85 -9.39
N SER A 68 2.44 5.01 -9.67
CA SER A 68 3.05 6.29 -10.03
C SER A 68 2.43 6.98 -11.25
N PRO A 69 2.13 6.29 -12.37
CA PRO A 69 1.40 6.89 -13.50
C PRO A 69 0.03 7.47 -13.09
N ASN A 70 -0.72 6.75 -12.22
CA ASN A 70 -2.02 7.24 -11.77
C ASN A 70 -1.91 8.48 -10.86
N VAL A 71 -0.88 8.57 -10.00
CA VAL A 71 -0.63 9.77 -9.19
C VAL A 71 -0.29 10.94 -10.12
N ARG A 72 0.61 10.73 -11.08
CA ARG A 72 0.99 11.76 -12.06
C ARG A 72 -0.22 12.24 -12.88
N ASP A 73 -1.05 11.32 -13.34
CA ASP A 73 -2.27 11.64 -14.09
C ASP A 73 -3.31 12.37 -13.23
N ALA A 74 -3.51 11.91 -11.99
CA ALA A 74 -4.43 12.57 -11.05
C ALA A 74 -4.01 14.02 -10.76
N VAL A 75 -2.69 14.30 -10.69
CA VAL A 75 -2.20 15.65 -10.40
C VAL A 75 -2.08 16.49 -11.66
N PHE A 76 -1.46 15.99 -12.73
CA PHE A 76 -1.07 16.78 -13.91
C PHE A 76 -1.76 16.35 -15.21
N GLY A 77 -2.57 15.31 -15.19
CA GLY A 77 -3.35 14.87 -16.35
C GLY A 77 -4.49 15.81 -16.67
N LYS A 78 -5.25 15.45 -17.69
CA LYS A 78 -6.46 16.21 -18.07
C LYS A 78 -7.45 16.20 -16.88
N ASP A 79 -8.02 17.35 -16.59
CA ASP A 79 -8.90 17.58 -15.44
C ASP A 79 -8.23 17.22 -14.09
N GLY A 80 -6.89 17.26 -14.05
CA GLY A 80 -6.05 16.94 -12.88
C GLY A 80 -6.05 18.06 -11.83
N VAL A 81 -5.52 17.76 -10.64
CA VAL A 81 -5.47 18.69 -9.50
C VAL A 81 -4.86 20.03 -9.88
N ALA A 82 -3.79 20.05 -10.68
CA ALA A 82 -3.09 21.27 -11.11
C ALA A 82 -3.96 22.21 -11.98
N GLU A 83 -4.96 21.67 -12.70
CA GLU A 83 -5.86 22.50 -13.51
C GLU A 83 -6.81 23.35 -12.66
N ALA A 84 -6.98 23.06 -11.36
CA ALA A 84 -7.69 23.93 -10.43
C ALA A 84 -7.01 25.29 -10.24
N LYS A 85 -5.71 25.40 -10.57
CA LYS A 85 -4.86 26.61 -10.42
C LYS A 85 -4.93 27.23 -9.02
N LYS A 86 -5.17 26.39 -8.01
CA LYS A 86 -5.23 26.77 -6.62
C LYS A 86 -3.81 26.84 -6.05
N LYS A 87 -3.37 28.03 -5.71
CA LYS A 87 -2.08 28.25 -5.04
C LYS A 87 -2.13 27.76 -3.59
N ASP A 88 -0.98 27.37 -3.08
CA ASP A 88 -0.79 26.89 -1.70
C ASP A 88 -1.71 25.68 -1.36
N LEU A 89 -2.07 24.88 -2.39
CA LEU A 89 -2.79 23.63 -2.20
C LEU A 89 -1.83 22.56 -1.73
N ASP A 90 -2.15 21.94 -0.61
CA ASP A 90 -1.37 20.82 -0.08
C ASP A 90 -1.91 19.49 -0.64
N ILE A 91 -1.01 18.58 -1.00
CA ILE A 91 -1.31 17.23 -1.49
C ILE A 91 -0.66 16.22 -0.56
N ILE A 92 -1.45 15.23 -0.12
CA ILE A 92 -0.97 14.08 0.64
C ILE A 92 -1.17 12.85 -0.23
N ASP A 93 -0.08 12.32 -0.80
CA ASP A 93 -0.15 11.08 -1.57
C ASP A 93 0.03 9.87 -0.66
N MET A 94 -1.07 9.16 -0.42
CA MET A 94 -1.09 7.94 0.38
C MET A 94 -0.96 6.67 -0.48
N SER A 95 -0.72 6.84 -1.78
CA SER A 95 -0.45 5.74 -2.71
C SER A 95 0.93 5.13 -2.44
N SER A 96 1.13 3.88 -2.84
CA SER A 96 2.46 3.25 -2.82
C SER A 96 3.08 3.34 -4.21
N ILE A 97 4.01 4.27 -4.38
CA ILE A 97 4.68 4.56 -5.65
C ILE A 97 6.21 4.46 -5.52
N ALA A 98 6.91 4.59 -6.64
CA ALA A 98 8.37 4.63 -6.61
C ALA A 98 8.86 5.94 -5.98
N PRO A 99 9.80 5.91 -5.01
CA PRO A 99 10.31 7.12 -4.33
C PRO A 99 10.85 8.20 -5.27
N LEU A 100 11.49 7.79 -6.36
CA LEU A 100 11.99 8.74 -7.37
C LEU A 100 10.84 9.46 -8.09
N GLN A 101 9.72 8.78 -8.30
CA GLN A 101 8.52 9.38 -8.89
C GLN A 101 7.83 10.33 -7.91
N SER A 102 7.77 9.96 -6.62
CA SER A 102 7.27 10.85 -5.57
C SER A 102 8.04 12.16 -5.54
N LYS A 103 9.37 12.10 -5.60
CA LYS A 103 10.23 13.26 -5.65
C LYS A 103 9.99 14.12 -6.91
N ASP A 104 9.96 13.52 -8.10
CA ASP A 104 9.72 14.25 -9.35
C ASP A 104 8.32 14.92 -9.37
N ILE A 105 7.29 14.22 -8.86
CA ILE A 105 5.93 14.79 -8.77
C ILE A 105 5.91 15.95 -7.78
N ALA A 106 6.55 15.82 -6.62
CA ALA A 106 6.61 16.87 -5.61
C ALA A 106 7.34 18.12 -6.12
N GLU A 107 8.46 17.96 -6.82
CA GLU A 107 9.19 19.08 -7.46
C GLU A 107 8.31 19.83 -8.48
N LYS A 108 7.49 19.10 -9.25
CA LYS A 108 6.54 19.70 -10.20
C LYS A 108 5.35 20.38 -9.51
N CYS A 109 4.88 19.83 -8.39
CA CYS A 109 3.87 20.46 -7.56
C CYS A 109 4.39 21.82 -7.04
N GLU A 110 5.60 21.86 -6.49
CA GLU A 110 6.24 23.08 -5.99
C GLU A 110 6.40 24.12 -7.09
N ALA A 111 6.85 23.72 -8.28
CA ALA A 111 6.95 24.60 -9.45
C ALA A 111 5.59 25.17 -9.89
N SER A 112 4.49 24.51 -9.54
CA SER A 112 3.11 24.93 -9.83
C SER A 112 2.46 25.69 -8.66
N GLY A 113 3.18 25.93 -7.56
CA GLY A 113 2.68 26.60 -6.35
C GLY A 113 1.77 25.72 -5.50
N MET A 114 1.99 24.39 -5.55
CA MET A 114 1.36 23.40 -4.69
C MET A 114 2.45 22.70 -3.87
N HIS A 115 2.08 22.14 -2.73
CA HIS A 115 3.01 21.39 -1.88
C HIS A 115 2.59 19.94 -1.79
N MET A 116 3.57 19.03 -1.69
CA MET A 116 3.26 17.60 -1.63
C MET A 116 4.03 16.91 -0.49
N MET A 117 3.38 15.95 0.15
CA MET A 117 3.94 14.99 1.10
C MET A 117 3.52 13.58 0.66
N ASP A 118 4.46 12.64 0.61
CA ASP A 118 4.15 11.23 0.45
C ASP A 118 3.83 10.59 1.81
N ALA A 119 2.80 9.78 1.87
CA ALA A 119 2.31 9.17 3.10
C ALA A 119 1.75 7.74 2.88
N PRO A 120 2.51 6.84 2.23
CA PRO A 120 2.05 5.48 1.98
C PRO A 120 1.72 4.74 3.28
N VAL A 121 0.84 3.74 3.16
CA VAL A 121 0.23 3.06 4.29
C VAL A 121 0.54 1.56 4.33
N SER A 122 0.50 1.00 5.53
CA SER A 122 0.60 -0.44 5.79
C SER A 122 -0.48 -0.89 6.77
N GLY A 123 -1.04 -2.10 6.53
CA GLY A 123 -2.05 -2.71 7.41
C GLY A 123 -3.18 -3.40 6.65
N GLY A 124 -3.33 -3.11 5.35
CA GLY A 124 -4.38 -3.67 4.50
C GLY A 124 -5.78 -3.14 4.81
N GLU A 125 -6.77 -3.70 4.13
CA GLU A 125 -8.16 -3.26 4.23
C GLU A 125 -8.72 -3.26 5.67
N PRO A 126 -8.48 -4.30 6.51
CA PRO A 126 -9.00 -4.30 7.87
C PRO A 126 -8.55 -3.08 8.67
N LYS A 127 -7.26 -2.74 8.61
CA LYS A 127 -6.75 -1.55 9.31
C LYS A 127 -7.18 -0.23 8.69
N ALA A 128 -7.45 -0.20 7.38
CA ALA A 128 -8.04 0.97 6.74
C ALA A 128 -9.49 1.20 7.22
N ILE A 129 -10.26 0.13 7.44
CA ILE A 129 -11.62 0.19 8.00
C ILE A 129 -11.58 0.71 9.45
N ASP A 130 -10.68 0.17 10.26
CA ASP A 130 -10.57 0.48 11.69
C ASP A 130 -9.88 1.84 11.97
N GLY A 131 -9.26 2.47 10.96
CA GLY A 131 -8.47 3.69 11.15
C GLY A 131 -7.16 3.44 11.91
N THR A 132 -6.59 2.25 11.80
CA THR A 132 -5.40 1.83 12.55
C THR A 132 -4.19 1.53 11.67
N LEU A 133 -4.13 2.16 10.49
CA LEU A 133 -3.01 2.03 9.57
C LEU A 133 -1.68 2.47 10.20
N SER A 134 -0.59 1.95 9.67
CA SER A 134 0.74 2.53 9.85
C SER A 134 1.01 3.45 8.66
N ILE A 135 1.24 4.73 8.90
CA ILE A 135 1.42 5.78 7.88
C ILE A 135 2.86 6.27 7.96
N MET A 136 3.55 6.25 6.82
CA MET A 136 4.96 6.58 6.69
C MET A 136 5.08 7.88 5.89
N CYS A 137 5.30 9.02 6.56
CA CYS A 137 5.27 10.32 5.92
C CYS A 137 6.66 10.77 5.49
N GLY A 138 6.82 11.18 4.23
CA GLY A 138 8.01 11.79 3.67
C GLY A 138 7.72 13.16 3.08
N GLY A 139 8.62 14.12 3.27
CA GLY A 139 8.46 15.48 2.77
C GLY A 139 8.55 16.54 3.86
N PRO A 140 8.24 17.81 3.55
CA PRO A 140 8.45 18.91 4.48
C PRO A 140 7.78 18.71 5.84
N LYS A 141 8.56 18.86 6.91
CA LYS A 141 8.05 18.68 8.28
C LYS A 141 6.86 19.60 8.59
N VAL A 142 6.80 20.78 8.00
CA VAL A 142 5.68 21.71 8.16
C VAL A 142 4.35 21.11 7.68
N LEU A 143 4.36 20.33 6.60
CA LEU A 143 3.17 19.63 6.11
C LEU A 143 2.80 18.48 7.07
N PHE A 144 3.79 17.71 7.51
CA PHE A 144 3.57 16.65 8.48
C PHE A 144 2.92 17.19 9.75
N ASP A 145 3.47 18.26 10.34
CA ASP A 145 2.93 18.85 11.57
C ASP A 145 1.51 19.40 11.37
N ARG A 146 1.22 19.98 10.20
CA ARG A 146 -0.11 20.53 9.84
C ARG A 146 -1.18 19.44 9.76
N TYR A 147 -0.83 18.26 9.23
CA TYR A 147 -1.78 17.19 8.92
C TYR A 147 -1.69 15.97 9.83
N SER A 148 -0.83 15.98 10.86
CA SER A 148 -0.65 14.87 11.80
C SER A 148 -1.96 14.46 12.50
N GLU A 149 -2.80 15.41 12.88
CA GLU A 149 -4.11 15.14 13.49
C GLU A 149 -5.06 14.47 12.49
N LEU A 150 -5.15 14.99 11.26
CA LEU A 150 -5.95 14.41 10.19
C LEU A 150 -5.52 12.97 9.90
N LEU A 151 -4.22 12.73 9.77
CA LEU A 151 -3.65 11.41 9.54
C LEU A 151 -3.89 10.46 10.74
N GLY A 152 -3.95 10.98 11.94
CA GLY A 152 -4.31 10.25 13.17
C GLY A 152 -5.69 9.61 13.15
N HIS A 153 -6.63 10.12 12.32
CA HIS A 153 -7.93 9.49 12.12
C HIS A 153 -7.88 8.31 11.13
N LEU A 154 -6.78 8.16 10.40
CA LEU A 154 -6.56 7.09 9.42
C LEU A 154 -5.60 6.02 9.93
N GLY A 155 -4.73 6.35 10.87
CA GLY A 155 -3.68 5.46 11.35
C GLY A 155 -3.39 5.58 12.85
N ALA A 156 -3.11 4.43 13.46
CA ALA A 156 -2.66 4.36 14.85
C ALA A 156 -1.17 4.72 15.02
N SER A 157 -0.41 4.68 13.92
CA SER A 157 1.01 5.04 13.88
C SER A 157 1.25 5.96 12.69
N VAL A 158 1.60 7.20 12.95
CA VAL A 158 1.89 8.22 11.92
C VAL A 158 3.30 8.72 12.16
N ILE A 159 4.23 8.35 11.28
CA ILE A 159 5.67 8.62 11.48
C ILE A 159 6.22 9.50 10.36
N HIS A 160 6.89 10.59 10.72
CA HIS A 160 7.68 11.38 9.78
C HIS A 160 9.02 10.70 9.54
N CYS A 161 9.19 10.12 8.36
CA CYS A 161 10.35 9.30 7.98
C CYS A 161 11.51 10.13 7.44
N GLY A 162 11.28 11.37 7.06
CA GLY A 162 12.30 12.29 6.55
C GLY A 162 11.72 13.51 5.85
N GLU A 163 12.53 14.56 5.74
CA GLU A 163 12.11 15.85 5.17
C GLU A 163 12.12 15.89 3.63
N VAL A 164 12.57 14.83 3.00
CA VAL A 164 12.63 14.70 1.54
C VAL A 164 11.45 13.88 1.04
N ASN A 165 10.76 14.35 0.03
CA ASN A 165 9.72 13.56 -0.66
C ASN A 165 10.29 12.24 -1.16
N GLY A 166 9.51 11.17 -1.02
CA GLY A 166 9.92 9.80 -1.26
C GLY A 166 10.51 9.08 -0.04
N ALA A 167 10.73 9.75 1.10
CA ALA A 167 11.19 9.10 2.33
C ALA A 167 10.14 8.13 2.90
N GLY A 168 8.87 8.49 2.86
CA GLY A 168 7.75 7.62 3.22
C GLY A 168 7.67 6.41 2.30
N ASP A 169 7.69 6.63 0.98
CA ASP A 169 7.69 5.56 -0.01
C ASP A 169 8.90 4.63 0.14
N THR A 170 10.10 5.17 0.38
CA THR A 170 11.29 4.34 0.65
C THR A 170 11.10 3.47 1.88
N THR A 171 10.52 4.04 2.95
CA THR A 171 10.21 3.30 4.18
C THR A 171 9.17 2.21 3.89
N LYS A 172 8.16 2.51 3.07
CA LYS A 172 7.16 1.53 2.62
C LYS A 172 7.81 0.41 1.81
N LEU A 173 8.74 0.71 0.90
CA LEU A 173 9.45 -0.32 0.14
C LEU A 173 10.28 -1.22 1.06
N ALA A 174 10.96 -0.68 2.05
CA ALA A 174 11.68 -1.48 3.05
C ALA A 174 10.72 -2.44 3.80
N ASN A 175 9.53 -1.97 4.18
CA ASN A 175 8.48 -2.84 4.73
C ASN A 175 8.10 -3.95 3.73
N GLN A 176 7.86 -3.64 2.46
CA GLN A 176 7.43 -4.63 1.47
C GLN A 176 8.50 -5.69 1.19
N VAL A 177 9.79 -5.31 1.15
CA VAL A 177 10.92 -6.22 1.05
C VAL A 177 10.93 -7.21 2.22
N ILE A 178 10.78 -6.73 3.45
CA ILE A 178 10.77 -7.58 4.66
C ILE A 178 9.55 -8.51 4.64
N VAL A 179 8.37 -8.00 4.27
CA VAL A 179 7.14 -8.80 4.18
C VAL A 179 7.31 -9.92 3.14
N ALA A 180 7.81 -9.60 1.94
CA ALA A 180 8.01 -10.56 0.86
C ALA A 180 8.99 -11.67 1.26
N ALA A 181 10.16 -11.29 1.77
CA ALA A 181 11.18 -12.24 2.22
C ALA A 181 10.67 -13.14 3.35
N ASN A 182 9.91 -12.57 4.28
CA ASN A 182 9.32 -13.32 5.40
C ASN A 182 8.31 -14.37 4.92
N ILE A 183 7.42 -14.02 3.98
CA ILE A 183 6.44 -14.96 3.43
C ILE A 183 7.14 -16.06 2.64
N ALA A 184 8.16 -15.72 1.84
CA ALA A 184 8.94 -16.70 1.08
C ALA A 184 9.70 -17.66 2.01
N ALA A 185 10.35 -17.14 3.05
CA ALA A 185 11.02 -17.96 4.06
C ALA A 185 10.05 -18.90 4.80
N CYS A 186 8.84 -18.43 5.13
CA CYS A 186 7.80 -19.29 5.68
C CYS A 186 7.42 -20.39 4.69
N ALA A 187 7.14 -20.07 3.43
CA ALA A 187 6.76 -21.06 2.44
C ALA A 187 7.83 -22.17 2.29
N GLU A 188 9.09 -21.78 2.17
CA GLU A 188 10.21 -22.72 2.07
C GLU A 188 10.35 -23.60 3.31
N ALA A 189 10.27 -23.02 4.51
CA ALA A 189 10.41 -23.76 5.77
C ALA A 189 9.26 -24.77 5.99
N TYR A 190 8.02 -24.40 5.63
CA TYR A 190 6.88 -25.31 5.79
C TYR A 190 6.86 -26.39 4.72
N GLU A 191 7.36 -26.12 3.52
CA GLU A 191 7.61 -27.14 2.51
C GLU A 191 8.67 -28.15 2.99
N LEU A 192 9.81 -27.67 3.49
CA LEU A 192 10.86 -28.51 4.10
C LEU A 192 10.30 -29.42 5.18
N ALA A 193 9.52 -28.87 6.10
CA ALA A 193 8.94 -29.64 7.22
C ALA A 193 7.99 -30.73 6.71
N THR A 194 7.14 -30.40 5.73
CA THR A 194 6.20 -31.35 5.10
C THR A 194 6.95 -32.47 4.39
N MET A 195 7.96 -32.15 3.59
CA MET A 195 8.81 -33.12 2.91
C MET A 195 9.57 -34.03 3.88
N ALA A 196 9.95 -33.52 5.05
CA ALA A 196 10.58 -34.30 6.11
C ALA A 196 9.59 -35.14 6.95
N GLY A 197 8.30 -35.10 6.63
CA GLY A 197 7.25 -35.86 7.34
C GLY A 197 6.84 -35.27 8.69
N VAL A 198 7.16 -33.98 8.93
CA VAL A 198 6.77 -33.28 10.15
C VAL A 198 5.46 -32.55 9.92
N ASP A 199 4.51 -32.69 10.85
CA ASP A 199 3.23 -32.00 10.81
C ASP A 199 3.44 -30.45 10.82
N PRO A 200 3.07 -29.74 9.74
CA PRO A 200 3.33 -28.31 9.63
C PRO A 200 2.54 -27.48 10.67
N VAL A 201 1.44 -27.98 11.21
CA VAL A 201 0.71 -27.33 12.31
C VAL A 201 1.55 -27.32 13.58
N LYS A 202 2.19 -28.45 13.90
CA LYS A 202 3.09 -28.56 15.08
C LYS A 202 4.33 -27.69 14.91
N VAL A 203 4.86 -27.58 13.69
CA VAL A 203 5.96 -26.65 13.39
C VAL A 203 5.53 -25.22 13.69
N PHE A 204 4.36 -24.79 13.19
CA PHE A 204 3.86 -23.44 13.47
C PHE A 204 3.73 -23.18 14.97
N ASP A 205 3.10 -24.09 15.72
CA ASP A 205 2.89 -23.93 17.15
C ASP A 205 4.20 -23.87 17.94
N ALA A 206 5.21 -24.63 17.50
CA ALA A 206 6.50 -24.68 18.16
C ALA A 206 7.34 -23.40 17.97
N ILE A 207 7.29 -22.76 16.79
CA ILE A 207 8.23 -21.68 16.45
C ILE A 207 7.62 -20.27 16.41
N LYS A 208 6.28 -20.15 16.37
CA LYS A 208 5.59 -18.84 16.25
C LYS A 208 5.89 -17.86 17.39
N GLY A 209 6.26 -18.34 18.57
CA GLY A 209 6.64 -17.53 19.73
C GLY A 209 8.15 -17.31 19.90
N GLY A 210 8.99 -17.94 19.06
CA GLY A 210 10.44 -17.81 19.06
C GLY A 210 10.95 -16.71 18.11
N LEU A 211 12.28 -16.69 17.90
CA LEU A 211 12.95 -15.70 17.03
C LEU A 211 12.46 -15.76 15.56
N ALA A 212 12.00 -16.91 15.10
CA ALA A 212 11.43 -17.06 13.75
C ALA A 212 10.04 -16.43 13.64
N GLY A 213 9.35 -16.22 14.76
CA GLY A 213 8.00 -15.65 14.79
C GLY A 213 7.95 -14.21 14.29
N SER A 214 6.89 -13.89 13.56
CA SER A 214 6.64 -12.53 13.06
C SER A 214 5.13 -12.30 12.87
N THR A 215 4.71 -11.04 12.82
CA THR A 215 3.33 -10.70 12.47
C THR A 215 2.94 -11.28 11.10
N VAL A 216 3.87 -11.27 10.15
CA VAL A 216 3.67 -11.85 8.82
C VAL A 216 3.46 -13.36 8.91
N MET A 217 4.32 -14.08 9.61
CA MET A 217 4.19 -15.53 9.83
C MET A 217 2.85 -15.87 10.48
N ASN A 218 2.48 -15.16 11.55
CA ASN A 218 1.23 -15.39 12.28
C ASN A 218 -0.02 -15.12 11.43
N ALA A 219 0.05 -14.18 10.48
CA ALA A 219 -1.05 -13.87 9.59
C ALA A 219 -1.12 -14.84 8.38
N LYS A 220 0.02 -15.26 7.82
CA LYS A 220 0.08 -15.92 6.51
C LYS A 220 0.21 -17.43 6.58
N VAL A 221 0.90 -17.97 7.58
CA VAL A 221 1.04 -19.43 7.70
C VAL A 221 -0.31 -20.13 7.93
N PRO A 222 -1.23 -19.65 8.80
CA PRO A 222 -2.56 -20.25 8.88
C PRO A 222 -3.30 -20.27 7.53
N MET A 223 -3.18 -19.21 6.70
CA MET A 223 -3.77 -19.18 5.36
C MET A 223 -3.17 -20.25 4.46
N MET A 224 -1.85 -20.45 4.49
CA MET A 224 -1.14 -21.50 3.76
C MET A 224 -1.66 -22.88 4.16
N LEU A 225 -1.72 -23.16 5.48
CA LEU A 225 -2.15 -24.44 6.03
C LEU A 225 -3.63 -24.76 5.76
N ASP A 226 -4.47 -23.73 5.74
CA ASP A 226 -5.91 -23.82 5.46
C ASP A 226 -6.23 -23.78 3.95
N ARG A 227 -5.21 -23.64 3.09
CA ARG A 227 -5.37 -23.47 1.64
C ARG A 227 -6.28 -22.29 1.27
N ASN A 228 -6.32 -21.27 2.13
CA ASN A 228 -7.13 -20.09 1.96
C ASN A 228 -6.30 -18.93 1.36
N PHE A 229 -6.30 -18.82 0.06
CA PHE A 229 -5.56 -17.77 -0.68
C PHE A 229 -6.46 -16.59 -1.11
N LYS A 230 -7.58 -16.38 -0.43
CA LYS A 230 -8.38 -15.16 -0.63
C LYS A 230 -7.55 -13.92 -0.32
N PRO A 231 -7.49 -12.94 -1.24
CA PRO A 231 -6.52 -11.87 -1.13
C PRO A 231 -6.83 -10.89 0.01
N GLY A 232 -5.92 -10.82 0.98
CA GLY A 232 -5.73 -9.62 1.81
C GLY A 232 -4.77 -8.65 1.13
N PHE A 233 -3.77 -9.20 0.40
CA PHE A 233 -2.87 -8.43 -0.47
C PHE A 233 -2.44 -9.31 -1.66
N ARG A 234 -2.84 -8.91 -2.87
CA ARG A 234 -2.65 -9.69 -4.08
C ARG A 234 -1.18 -9.80 -4.50
N ILE A 235 -0.82 -10.94 -5.11
CA ILE A 235 0.49 -11.16 -5.74
C ILE A 235 0.84 -10.02 -6.69
N ASP A 236 -0.07 -9.62 -7.59
CA ASP A 236 0.17 -8.56 -8.58
C ASP A 236 0.55 -7.22 -7.95
N LEU A 237 -0.04 -6.90 -6.79
CA LEU A 237 0.31 -5.68 -6.05
C LEU A 237 1.68 -5.80 -5.38
N HIS A 238 2.04 -6.99 -4.92
CA HIS A 238 3.35 -7.23 -4.33
C HIS A 238 4.45 -7.20 -5.39
N ILE A 239 4.20 -7.76 -6.58
CA ILE A 239 5.08 -7.65 -7.75
C ILE A 239 5.36 -6.17 -8.06
N LYS A 240 4.32 -5.33 -8.10
CA LYS A 240 4.47 -3.88 -8.32
C LYS A 240 5.38 -3.25 -7.26
N ASP A 241 5.16 -3.57 -5.99
CA ASP A 241 5.93 -2.99 -4.88
C ASP A 241 7.39 -3.46 -4.91
N LEU A 242 7.65 -4.73 -5.22
CA LEU A 242 9.02 -5.25 -5.34
C LEU A 242 9.73 -4.70 -6.57
N ASN A 243 9.04 -4.47 -7.69
CA ASN A 243 9.62 -3.77 -8.85
C ASN A 243 10.07 -2.35 -8.47
N ASN A 244 9.23 -1.60 -7.74
CA ASN A 244 9.62 -0.29 -7.23
C ASN A 244 10.83 -0.37 -6.28
N ALA A 245 10.90 -1.44 -5.43
CA ALA A 245 12.02 -1.65 -4.53
C ALA A 245 13.32 -1.99 -5.28
N LEU A 246 13.26 -2.83 -6.31
CA LEU A 246 14.40 -3.19 -7.16
C LEU A 246 14.91 -1.99 -7.94
N GLU A 247 14.02 -1.22 -8.58
CA GLU A 247 14.37 0.01 -9.30
C GLU A 247 15.07 1.01 -8.38
N THR A 248 14.47 1.26 -7.20
CA THR A 248 15.03 2.18 -6.21
C THR A 248 16.38 1.68 -5.67
N GLY A 249 16.46 0.40 -5.28
CA GLY A 249 17.68 -0.21 -4.77
C GLY A 249 18.83 -0.13 -5.76
N HIS A 250 18.60 -0.47 -7.02
CA HIS A 250 19.58 -0.36 -8.09
C HIS A 250 19.96 1.10 -8.35
N GLY A 251 19.01 2.02 -8.31
CA GLY A 251 19.25 3.45 -8.50
C GLY A 251 20.17 4.07 -7.42
N VAL A 252 20.16 3.53 -6.20
CA VAL A 252 21.03 3.96 -5.09
C VAL A 252 22.23 3.04 -4.88
N GLY A 253 22.40 2.01 -5.72
CA GLY A 253 23.54 1.08 -5.66
C GLY A 253 23.44 0.00 -4.58
N THR A 254 22.23 -0.32 -4.09
CA THR A 254 22.01 -1.37 -3.11
C THR A 254 21.76 -2.72 -3.79
N PRO A 255 22.54 -3.79 -3.46
CA PRO A 255 22.25 -5.14 -3.94
C PRO A 255 20.92 -5.67 -3.35
N MET A 256 20.01 -6.15 -4.23
CA MET A 256 18.66 -6.58 -3.86
C MET A 256 18.45 -8.09 -4.11
N ILE A 257 19.37 -8.93 -3.64
CA ILE A 257 19.45 -10.37 -4.00
C ILE A 257 18.19 -11.12 -3.55
N LEU A 258 17.78 -11.00 -2.28
CA LEU A 258 16.60 -11.69 -1.76
C LEU A 258 15.32 -11.20 -2.42
N THR A 259 15.21 -9.89 -2.60
CA THR A 259 14.06 -9.27 -3.26
C THR A 259 13.92 -9.76 -4.70
N SER A 260 15.03 -9.85 -5.45
CA SER A 260 15.04 -10.36 -6.82
C SER A 260 14.57 -11.82 -6.86
N ALA A 261 15.05 -12.67 -5.96
CA ALA A 261 14.64 -14.08 -5.91
C ALA A 261 13.12 -14.21 -5.63
N VAL A 262 12.60 -13.47 -4.66
CA VAL A 262 11.16 -13.50 -4.33
C VAL A 262 10.33 -12.91 -5.47
N GLN A 263 10.82 -11.86 -6.12
CA GLN A 263 10.15 -11.26 -7.28
C GLN A 263 9.95 -12.29 -8.41
N GLU A 264 10.98 -13.09 -8.73
CA GLU A 264 10.88 -14.14 -9.76
C GLU A 264 9.86 -15.22 -9.37
N MET A 265 9.77 -15.60 -8.09
CA MET A 265 8.78 -16.58 -7.62
C MET A 265 7.35 -16.01 -7.80
N LEU A 266 7.12 -14.76 -7.42
CA LEU A 266 5.82 -14.12 -7.58
C LEU A 266 5.47 -13.92 -9.07
N GLN A 267 6.44 -13.56 -9.90
CA GLN A 267 6.26 -13.43 -11.35
C GLN A 267 5.87 -14.77 -12.00
N TRP A 268 6.51 -15.85 -11.56
CA TRP A 268 6.13 -17.19 -12.00
C TRP A 268 4.68 -17.52 -11.64
N LEU A 269 4.25 -17.20 -10.42
CA LEU A 269 2.87 -17.40 -9.96
C LEU A 269 1.87 -16.56 -10.76
N HIS A 270 2.19 -15.29 -11.04
CA HIS A 270 1.38 -14.44 -11.92
C HIS A 270 1.17 -15.11 -13.29
N ASN A 271 2.24 -15.57 -13.92
CA ASN A 271 2.21 -16.24 -15.25
C ASN A 271 1.43 -17.57 -15.21
N ASN A 272 1.25 -18.18 -14.04
CA ASN A 272 0.45 -19.39 -13.83
C ASN A 272 -0.96 -19.11 -13.28
N GLY A 273 -1.47 -17.89 -13.42
CA GLY A 273 -2.85 -17.52 -13.12
C GLY A 273 -3.15 -17.23 -11.65
N CYS A 274 -2.11 -17.11 -10.80
CA CYS A 274 -2.26 -16.83 -9.36
C CYS A 274 -2.13 -15.32 -9.00
N GLY A 275 -2.05 -14.42 -9.98
CA GLY A 275 -1.81 -12.99 -9.74
C GLY A 275 -2.85 -12.32 -8.83
N SER A 276 -4.09 -12.80 -8.86
CA SER A 276 -5.17 -12.31 -7.99
C SER A 276 -5.24 -12.96 -6.61
N ASP A 277 -4.47 -14.03 -6.36
CA ASP A 277 -4.39 -14.68 -5.06
C ASP A 277 -3.66 -13.82 -4.03
N ASP A 278 -3.88 -14.10 -2.75
CA ASP A 278 -3.06 -13.54 -1.67
C ASP A 278 -1.59 -13.94 -1.84
N HIS A 279 -0.68 -13.04 -1.50
CA HIS A 279 0.76 -13.28 -1.64
C HIS A 279 1.27 -14.47 -0.78
N SER A 280 0.49 -14.99 0.18
CA SER A 280 0.77 -16.26 0.85
C SER A 280 0.77 -17.46 -0.11
N ALA A 281 0.13 -17.31 -1.29
CA ALA A 281 0.17 -18.33 -2.33
C ALA A 281 1.56 -18.55 -2.94
N ILE A 282 2.60 -17.81 -2.51
CA ILE A 282 4.01 -18.13 -2.85
C ILE A 282 4.38 -19.56 -2.46
N LEU A 283 3.70 -20.17 -1.49
CA LEU A 283 3.81 -21.58 -1.17
C LEU A 283 3.62 -22.49 -2.39
N LYS A 284 2.66 -22.19 -3.27
CA LYS A 284 2.39 -22.95 -4.49
C LYS A 284 3.59 -23.06 -5.43
N TYR A 285 4.54 -22.11 -5.36
CA TYR A 285 5.77 -22.18 -6.13
C TYR A 285 6.63 -23.38 -5.69
N TYR A 286 6.82 -23.58 -4.40
CA TYR A 286 7.57 -24.72 -3.86
C TYR A 286 6.83 -26.04 -4.09
N GLU A 287 5.54 -26.10 -3.81
CA GLU A 287 4.69 -27.26 -4.03
C GLU A 287 4.72 -27.73 -5.49
N ARG A 288 4.81 -26.78 -6.44
CA ARG A 288 4.91 -27.15 -7.86
C ARG A 288 6.24 -27.83 -8.21
N ILE A 289 7.31 -27.47 -7.51
CA ILE A 289 8.65 -28.06 -7.71
C ILE A 289 8.73 -29.45 -7.06
N THR A 290 8.22 -29.60 -5.85
CA THR A 290 8.33 -30.84 -5.05
C THR A 290 7.25 -31.87 -5.37
N GLY A 291 6.09 -31.41 -5.88
CA GLY A 291 4.91 -32.25 -6.08
C GLY A 291 4.15 -32.55 -4.79
N VAL A 292 4.50 -31.92 -3.66
CA VAL A 292 3.88 -32.14 -2.34
C VAL A 292 3.08 -30.90 -1.94
N GLU A 293 1.92 -31.10 -1.32
CA GLU A 293 1.05 -30.03 -0.89
C GLU A 293 1.15 -29.83 0.61
N VAL A 294 1.42 -28.60 1.04
CA VAL A 294 1.44 -28.19 2.47
C VAL A 294 0.02 -27.85 2.91
N LYS A 295 -0.49 -28.64 3.86
CA LYS A 295 -1.83 -28.43 4.42
C LYS A 295 -1.94 -29.01 5.84
N ARG A 296 -3.01 -28.68 6.55
CA ARG A 296 -3.39 -29.39 7.78
C ARG A 296 -3.62 -30.86 7.47
N GLN A 297 -3.08 -31.70 8.32
CA GLN A 297 -3.31 -33.16 8.26
C GLN A 297 -4.61 -33.51 8.94
#